data_f55a7670b814bcbfd0c61dfa5bdf964e
#
_entry.id   f55a7670b814bcbfd0c61dfa5bdf964e
#
_cell.length_a   1.000
_cell.length_b   1.000
_cell.length_c   1.000
_cell.angle_alpha   90.00
_cell.angle_beta   90.00
_cell.angle_gamma   90.00
#
_symmetry.space_group_name_H-M   'P 1'
#
loop_
_entity.id
_entity.type
_entity.pdbx_description
1 polymer ?
#
loop_
_entity_poly.entity_id
_entity_poly.type
_entity_poly.pdbx_seq_one_letter_code
_entity_poly.pdbx_strand_id
1 'polypeptide(L)'
;PLAAGAGRFLYSRGFDDDSLERFGVGFAPAGWDNLANVLRSRGFTERELVASGLCGEGAGGRRVYDRFRDRIMWPIRDVTGATVGFGGRRLSEEDATVPKYLNTPETAIYHKGQVLYGLDLAKRDIARDHRIVVVEGYTDVMAAHLSGVTTAVATCGTSFGADHVRIVRRLLGDVADPSAGVITGRRARGGEVVFTFDGDAAGQKAALRAYGEDQHFAAQTFVAVDPHGYDPCDLRLAEGNDAIP
;
A
#
# COMPACT_ATOMS: atom_id res chain seq x y z
N PRO A 1 8.60 3.30 -20.49
CA PRO A 1 9.84 2.63 -20.04
C PRO A 1 10.29 3.24 -18.71
N LEU A 2 10.65 2.39 -17.75
CA LEU A 2 11.24 2.84 -16.49
C LEU A 2 12.60 3.51 -16.78
N ALA A 3 12.93 4.57 -16.02
CA ALA A 3 14.28 5.10 -16.03
C ALA A 3 15.28 4.02 -15.56
N ALA A 4 16.49 4.02 -16.13
CA ALA A 4 17.49 2.99 -15.83
C ALA A 4 17.78 2.83 -14.31
N GLY A 5 17.71 3.92 -13.53
CA GLY A 5 17.85 3.89 -12.07
C GLY A 5 16.70 3.18 -11.36
N ALA A 6 15.46 3.44 -11.80
CA ALA A 6 14.27 2.79 -11.25
C ALA A 6 14.26 1.29 -11.54
N GLY A 7 14.60 0.90 -12.78
CA GLY A 7 14.74 -0.50 -13.16
C GLY A 7 15.79 -1.22 -12.33
N ARG A 8 16.99 -0.66 -12.20
CA ARG A 8 18.06 -1.26 -11.37
C ARG A 8 17.61 -1.48 -9.92
N PHE A 9 16.94 -0.50 -9.31
CA PHE A 9 16.44 -0.63 -7.94
C PHE A 9 15.43 -1.78 -7.83
N LEU A 10 14.45 -1.85 -8.74
CA LEU A 10 13.40 -2.86 -8.69
C LEU A 10 13.93 -4.27 -9.00
N TYR A 11 14.81 -4.39 -9.99
CA TYR A 11 15.45 -5.68 -10.32
C TYR A 11 16.38 -6.16 -9.20
N SER A 12 17.10 -5.25 -8.51
CA SER A 12 17.89 -5.62 -7.34
C SER A 12 17.06 -6.09 -6.15
N ARG A 13 15.76 -5.76 -6.14
CA ARG A 13 14.75 -6.24 -5.19
C ARG A 13 14.02 -7.50 -5.67
N GLY A 14 14.52 -8.11 -6.77
CA GLY A 14 13.97 -9.37 -7.31
C GLY A 14 12.65 -9.23 -8.06
N PHE A 15 12.28 -8.02 -8.51
CA PHE A 15 11.10 -7.80 -9.34
C PHE A 15 11.50 -7.81 -10.82
N ASP A 16 10.75 -8.52 -11.63
CA ASP A 16 10.88 -8.58 -13.10
C ASP A 16 9.82 -7.72 -13.80
N ASP A 17 9.90 -7.63 -15.12
CA ASP A 17 8.98 -6.81 -15.92
C ASP A 17 7.52 -7.26 -15.76
N ASP A 18 7.25 -8.56 -15.66
CA ASP A 18 5.90 -9.11 -15.48
C ASP A 18 5.31 -8.66 -14.12
N SER A 19 6.12 -8.68 -13.08
CA SER A 19 5.70 -8.19 -11.75
C SER A 19 5.46 -6.67 -11.77
N LEU A 20 6.31 -5.90 -12.45
CA LEU A 20 6.15 -4.46 -12.58
C LEU A 20 4.87 -4.10 -13.35
N GLU A 21 4.55 -4.82 -14.41
CA GLU A 21 3.30 -4.64 -15.16
C GLU A 21 2.08 -5.03 -14.32
N ARG A 22 2.13 -6.17 -13.63
CA ARG A 22 1.04 -6.65 -12.76
C ARG A 22 0.65 -5.61 -11.71
N PHE A 23 1.62 -4.96 -11.08
CA PHE A 23 1.38 -3.94 -10.06
C PHE A 23 1.25 -2.53 -10.63
N GLY A 24 1.46 -2.35 -11.93
CA GLY A 24 1.36 -1.06 -12.62
C GLY A 24 2.45 -0.07 -12.22
N VAL A 25 3.64 -0.59 -11.88
CA VAL A 25 4.76 0.23 -11.43
C VAL A 25 5.25 1.14 -12.55
N GLY A 26 5.42 2.42 -12.26
CA GLY A 26 5.85 3.43 -13.20
C GLY A 26 6.99 4.30 -12.67
N PHE A 27 7.29 5.37 -13.39
CA PHE A 27 8.31 6.33 -13.01
C PHE A 27 7.88 7.77 -13.31
N ALA A 28 8.07 8.66 -12.34
CA ALA A 28 7.89 10.09 -12.49
C ALA A 28 9.27 10.76 -12.72
N PRO A 29 9.49 11.40 -13.88
CA PRO A 29 10.76 12.05 -14.19
C PRO A 29 11.11 13.20 -13.25
N ALA A 30 12.38 13.60 -13.21
CA ALA A 30 12.88 14.67 -12.31
C ALA A 30 12.38 16.08 -12.63
N GLY A 31 11.78 16.32 -13.81
CA GLY A 31 11.30 17.65 -14.22
C GLY A 31 10.13 18.16 -13.35
N TRP A 32 10.01 19.48 -13.31
CA TRP A 32 9.02 20.17 -12.46
C TRP A 32 7.62 20.26 -13.05
N ASP A 33 7.44 20.03 -14.34
CA ASP A 33 6.19 20.26 -15.08
C ASP A 33 5.94 19.26 -16.22
N ASN A 34 6.62 18.13 -16.22
CA ASN A 34 6.47 17.09 -17.24
C ASN A 34 5.03 16.59 -17.34
N LEU A 35 4.46 16.14 -16.22
CA LEU A 35 3.09 15.64 -16.15
C LEU A 35 2.09 16.77 -16.37
N ALA A 36 2.30 17.92 -15.74
CA ALA A 36 1.44 19.09 -15.87
C ALA A 36 1.30 19.51 -17.33
N ASN A 37 2.39 19.57 -18.08
CA ASN A 37 2.38 19.93 -19.49
C ASN A 37 1.64 18.91 -20.37
N VAL A 38 1.84 17.61 -20.12
CA VAL A 38 1.12 16.55 -20.84
C VAL A 38 -0.38 16.62 -20.54
N LEU A 39 -0.78 16.84 -19.30
CA LEU A 39 -2.19 16.90 -18.94
C LEU A 39 -2.87 18.16 -19.49
N ARG A 40 -2.17 19.33 -19.47
CA ARG A 40 -2.66 20.56 -20.11
C ARG A 40 -2.88 20.37 -21.61
N SER A 41 -1.96 19.70 -22.30
CA SER A 41 -2.13 19.41 -23.74
C SER A 41 -3.31 18.50 -24.05
N ARG A 42 -3.78 17.75 -23.05
CA ARG A 42 -4.99 16.91 -23.12
C ARG A 42 -6.26 17.64 -22.68
N GLY A 43 -6.18 18.94 -22.35
CA GLY A 43 -7.31 19.78 -22.02
C GLY A 43 -7.67 19.85 -20.53
N PHE A 44 -6.87 19.25 -19.63
CA PHE A 44 -7.09 19.39 -18.20
C PHE A 44 -6.70 20.77 -17.70
N THR A 45 -7.52 21.33 -16.83
CA THR A 45 -7.29 22.65 -16.21
C THR A 45 -6.32 22.55 -15.03
N GLU A 46 -5.63 23.62 -14.70
CA GLU A 46 -4.75 23.67 -13.53
C GLU A 46 -5.47 23.34 -12.21
N ARG A 47 -6.75 23.74 -12.11
CA ARG A 47 -7.59 23.41 -10.96
C ARG A 47 -7.79 21.89 -10.82
N GLU A 48 -8.02 21.18 -11.92
CA GLU A 48 -8.15 19.72 -11.93
C GLU A 48 -6.81 19.05 -11.58
N LEU A 49 -5.69 19.55 -12.11
CA LEU A 49 -4.35 19.03 -11.81
C LEU A 49 -4.03 19.12 -10.32
N VAL A 50 -4.37 20.23 -9.67
CA VAL A 50 -4.16 20.42 -8.24
C VAL A 50 -5.15 19.58 -7.43
N ALA A 51 -6.44 19.60 -7.81
CA ALA A 51 -7.49 18.86 -7.11
C ALA A 51 -7.25 17.33 -7.14
N SER A 52 -6.62 16.80 -8.19
CA SER A 52 -6.23 15.39 -8.29
C SER A 52 -5.10 15.00 -7.35
N GLY A 53 -4.38 15.97 -6.77
CA GLY A 53 -3.18 15.73 -5.96
C GLY A 53 -1.94 15.30 -6.75
N LEU A 54 -1.99 15.29 -8.09
CA LEU A 54 -0.85 15.00 -8.96
C LEU A 54 0.10 16.19 -9.09
N CYS A 55 -0.45 17.39 -8.94
CA CYS A 55 0.31 18.63 -8.97
C CYS A 55 0.14 19.41 -7.67
N GLY A 56 1.12 20.26 -7.37
CA GLY A 56 1.07 21.24 -6.29
C GLY A 56 1.03 22.65 -6.85
N GLU A 57 0.65 23.60 -6.01
CA GLU A 57 0.74 25.04 -6.30
C GLU A 57 1.94 25.66 -5.57
N GLY A 58 2.71 26.47 -6.29
CA GLY A 58 3.75 27.29 -5.70
C GLY A 58 3.18 28.48 -4.90
N ALA A 59 4.06 29.13 -4.15
CA ALA A 59 3.69 30.27 -3.33
C ALA A 59 2.92 31.34 -4.15
N GLY A 60 1.73 31.70 -3.66
CA GLY A 60 0.86 32.69 -4.30
C GLY A 60 0.06 32.17 -5.51
N GLY A 61 -0.05 30.86 -5.72
CA GLY A 61 -0.91 30.27 -6.78
C GLY A 61 -0.40 30.50 -8.21
N ARG A 62 0.83 31.01 -8.37
CA ARG A 62 1.35 31.46 -9.68
C ARG A 62 1.95 30.35 -10.55
N ARG A 63 2.19 29.17 -10.01
CA ARG A 63 2.82 28.06 -10.74
C ARG A 63 2.32 26.74 -10.24
N VAL A 64 1.81 25.92 -11.15
CA VAL A 64 1.51 24.51 -10.91
C VAL A 64 2.71 23.69 -11.28
N TYR A 65 3.11 22.75 -10.41
CA TYR A 65 4.27 21.88 -10.58
C TYR A 65 3.92 20.42 -10.28
N ASP A 66 4.67 19.50 -10.87
CA ASP A 66 4.52 18.07 -10.65
C ASP A 66 4.87 17.72 -9.20
N ARG A 67 3.95 17.09 -8.48
CA ARG A 67 4.14 16.65 -7.11
C ARG A 67 5.17 15.55 -6.99
N PHE A 68 5.10 14.58 -7.89
CA PHE A 68 6.00 13.44 -7.94
C PHE A 68 7.12 13.73 -8.94
N ARG A 69 8.38 13.68 -8.48
CA ARG A 69 9.57 13.94 -9.28
C ARG A 69 10.67 13.00 -8.87
N ASP A 70 11.37 12.41 -9.85
CA ASP A 70 12.42 11.42 -9.65
C ASP A 70 12.01 10.28 -8.70
N ARG A 71 10.82 9.69 -9.00
CA ARG A 71 10.24 8.67 -8.13
C ARG A 71 9.77 7.45 -8.90
N ILE A 72 10.00 6.27 -8.33
CA ILE A 72 9.26 5.07 -8.68
C ILE A 72 7.84 5.27 -8.17
N MET A 73 6.85 4.91 -9.00
CA MET A 73 5.43 5.18 -8.76
C MET A 73 4.63 3.90 -8.69
N TRP A 74 3.79 3.78 -7.68
CA TRP A 74 2.78 2.74 -7.54
C TRP A 74 1.39 3.35 -7.60
N PRO A 75 0.50 2.88 -8.50
CA PRO A 75 -0.90 3.32 -8.48
C PRO A 75 -1.60 2.75 -7.25
N ILE A 76 -2.24 3.61 -6.49
CA ILE A 76 -3.12 3.21 -5.38
C ILE A 76 -4.52 3.09 -5.97
N ARG A 77 -5.10 1.89 -5.83
CA ARG A 77 -6.42 1.58 -6.38
C ARG A 77 -7.42 1.34 -5.27
N ASP A 78 -8.65 1.72 -5.52
CA ASP A 78 -9.76 1.36 -4.65
C ASP A 78 -10.17 -0.13 -4.82
N VAL A 79 -11.14 -0.57 -4.04
CA VAL A 79 -11.63 -1.96 -4.09
C VAL A 79 -12.20 -2.35 -5.45
N THR A 80 -12.58 -1.41 -6.30
CA THR A 80 -13.08 -1.69 -7.66
C THR A 80 -11.95 -1.86 -8.67
N GLY A 81 -10.75 -1.40 -8.35
CA GLY A 81 -9.57 -1.37 -9.22
C GLY A 81 -9.35 -0.02 -9.89
N ALA A 82 -10.17 1.00 -9.60
CA ALA A 82 -9.96 2.35 -10.10
C ALA A 82 -8.78 3.02 -9.38
N THR A 83 -7.87 3.64 -10.14
CA THR A 83 -6.75 4.39 -9.55
C THR A 83 -7.25 5.67 -8.92
N VAL A 84 -7.07 5.80 -7.61
CA VAL A 84 -7.51 6.95 -6.80
C VAL A 84 -6.36 7.82 -6.33
N GLY A 85 -5.12 7.32 -6.39
CA GLY A 85 -3.92 8.03 -5.99
C GLY A 85 -2.66 7.29 -6.38
N PHE A 86 -1.52 7.79 -5.92
CA PHE A 86 -0.22 7.20 -6.18
C PHE A 86 0.65 7.27 -4.93
N GLY A 87 1.48 6.25 -4.75
CA GLY A 87 2.64 6.28 -3.88
C GLY A 87 3.91 6.43 -4.69
N GLY A 88 4.90 7.16 -4.18
CA GLY A 88 6.14 7.41 -4.89
C GLY A 88 7.36 7.29 -3.97
N ARG A 89 8.35 6.44 -4.33
CA ARG A 89 9.65 6.33 -3.67
C ARG A 89 10.71 7.08 -4.47
N ARG A 90 11.42 8.02 -3.84
CA ARG A 90 12.53 8.72 -4.52
C ARG A 90 13.67 7.75 -4.84
N LEU A 91 14.37 8.02 -5.94
CA LEU A 91 15.57 7.25 -6.33
C LEU A 91 16.83 7.79 -5.66
N SER A 92 17.03 9.11 -5.69
CA SER A 92 18.20 9.73 -5.08
C SER A 92 18.08 9.79 -3.55
N GLU A 93 19.15 9.49 -2.84
CA GLU A 93 19.25 9.63 -1.39
C GLU A 93 20.01 10.90 -0.96
N GLU A 94 20.46 11.72 -1.92
CA GLU A 94 21.33 12.88 -1.67
C GLU A 94 20.68 13.99 -0.84
N ASP A 95 19.36 14.16 -0.92
CA ASP A 95 18.64 15.21 -0.19
C ASP A 95 17.74 14.61 0.89
N ALA A 96 18.24 14.59 2.12
CA ALA A 96 17.49 14.09 3.27
C ALA A 96 16.25 14.93 3.64
N THR A 97 16.12 16.16 3.10
CA THR A 97 14.95 17.01 3.34
C THR A 97 13.73 16.59 2.54
N VAL A 98 13.93 15.85 1.45
CA VAL A 98 12.86 15.30 0.62
C VAL A 98 12.44 13.93 1.16
N PRO A 99 11.16 13.69 1.46
CA PRO A 99 10.70 12.41 2.01
C PRO A 99 11.05 11.24 1.08
N LYS A 100 11.57 10.13 1.64
CA LYS A 100 11.86 8.90 0.91
C LYS A 100 10.58 8.38 0.21
N TYR A 101 9.47 8.35 0.93
CA TYR A 101 8.14 8.03 0.38
C TYR A 101 7.23 9.25 0.40
N LEU A 102 6.48 9.42 -0.66
CA LEU A 102 5.49 10.47 -0.84
C LEU A 102 4.22 9.85 -1.43
N ASN A 103 3.07 10.13 -0.82
CA ASN A 103 1.79 9.67 -1.34
C ASN A 103 0.95 10.86 -1.81
N THR A 104 -0.05 10.58 -2.63
CA THR A 104 -1.10 11.54 -2.97
C THR A 104 -1.66 12.14 -1.67
N PRO A 105 -1.89 13.45 -1.58
CA PRO A 105 -2.56 14.07 -0.43
C PRO A 105 -4.02 13.65 -0.38
N GLU A 106 -4.73 13.99 0.69
CA GLU A 106 -6.20 13.87 0.73
C GLU A 106 -6.83 14.61 -0.44
N THR A 107 -7.72 13.94 -1.17
CA THR A 107 -8.48 14.50 -2.30
C THR A 107 -9.94 14.08 -2.20
N ALA A 108 -10.78 14.51 -3.13
CA ALA A 108 -12.18 14.08 -3.18
C ALA A 108 -12.37 12.56 -3.41
N ILE A 109 -11.36 11.88 -3.95
CA ILE A 109 -11.42 10.44 -4.29
C ILE A 109 -10.37 9.59 -3.56
N TYR A 110 -9.44 10.20 -2.83
CA TYR A 110 -8.39 9.52 -2.11
C TYR A 110 -8.37 9.93 -0.64
N HIS A 111 -8.66 8.96 0.23
CA HIS A 111 -8.61 9.11 1.68
C HIS A 111 -7.70 8.01 2.25
N LYS A 112 -6.55 8.39 2.81
CA LYS A 112 -5.52 7.46 3.27
C LYS A 112 -6.03 6.40 4.23
N GLY A 113 -6.94 6.78 5.12
CA GLY A 113 -7.54 5.86 6.09
C GLY A 113 -8.55 4.88 5.48
N GLN A 114 -8.97 5.08 4.23
CA GLN A 114 -10.01 4.29 3.57
C GLN A 114 -9.49 3.45 2.42
N VAL A 115 -8.17 3.41 2.24
CA VAL A 115 -7.53 2.67 1.15
C VAL A 115 -6.42 1.78 1.70
N LEU A 116 -6.38 0.55 1.21
CA LEU A 116 -5.27 -0.39 1.42
C LEU A 116 -4.66 -0.71 0.05
N TYR A 117 -3.36 -0.50 -0.09
CA TYR A 117 -2.63 -0.86 -1.31
C TYR A 117 -2.66 -2.36 -1.54
N GLY A 118 -2.88 -2.78 -2.78
CA GLY A 118 -3.00 -4.19 -3.15
C GLY A 118 -4.38 -4.81 -2.90
N LEU A 119 -5.33 -4.07 -2.30
CA LEU A 119 -6.65 -4.59 -1.98
C LEU A 119 -7.46 -5.00 -3.21
N ASP A 120 -7.32 -4.27 -4.31
CA ASP A 120 -7.93 -4.60 -5.60
C ASP A 120 -7.53 -5.98 -6.10
N LEU A 121 -6.28 -6.39 -5.85
CA LEU A 121 -5.73 -7.71 -6.20
C LEU A 121 -6.11 -8.77 -5.15
N ALA A 122 -6.03 -8.43 -3.88
CA ALA A 122 -6.16 -9.36 -2.75
C ALA A 122 -7.61 -9.72 -2.38
N LYS A 123 -8.59 -8.86 -2.66
CA LYS A 123 -9.97 -8.94 -2.15
C LYS A 123 -10.67 -10.30 -2.34
N ARG A 124 -10.42 -10.98 -3.47
CA ARG A 124 -11.04 -12.29 -3.77
C ARG A 124 -10.44 -13.39 -2.91
N ASP A 125 -9.12 -13.37 -2.76
CA ASP A 125 -8.41 -14.35 -1.96
C ASP A 125 -8.68 -14.11 -0.47
N ILE A 126 -8.73 -12.86 0.00
CA ILE A 126 -9.15 -12.53 1.37
C ILE A 126 -10.55 -13.09 1.66
N ALA A 127 -11.51 -12.90 0.75
CA ALA A 127 -12.87 -13.38 0.95
C ALA A 127 -12.97 -14.91 0.91
N ARG A 128 -12.13 -15.60 0.12
CA ARG A 128 -12.08 -17.05 0.02
C ARG A 128 -11.43 -17.68 1.24
N ASP A 129 -10.28 -17.15 1.63
CA ASP A 129 -9.41 -17.75 2.64
C ASP A 129 -9.73 -17.23 4.05
N HIS A 130 -10.56 -16.19 4.15
CA HIS A 130 -10.87 -15.48 5.39
C HIS A 130 -9.60 -15.03 6.15
N ARG A 131 -8.56 -14.67 5.41
CA ARG A 131 -7.26 -14.25 5.92
C ARG A 131 -6.83 -12.97 5.22
N ILE A 132 -6.26 -12.04 5.97
CA ILE A 132 -5.59 -10.87 5.44
C ILE A 132 -4.22 -10.71 6.10
N VAL A 133 -3.22 -10.36 5.30
CA VAL A 133 -1.88 -10.04 5.78
C VAL A 133 -1.63 -8.56 5.55
N VAL A 134 -1.33 -7.83 6.61
CA VAL A 134 -1.04 -6.39 6.56
C VAL A 134 0.47 -6.20 6.70
N VAL A 135 1.09 -5.69 5.64
CA VAL A 135 2.52 -5.39 5.56
C VAL A 135 2.76 -3.88 5.56
N GLU A 136 4.03 -3.42 5.62
CA GLU A 136 4.32 -1.99 5.77
C GLU A 136 4.26 -1.21 4.45
N GLY A 137 4.80 -1.76 3.35
CA GLY A 137 5.06 -1.00 2.14
C GLY A 137 4.63 -1.65 0.83
N TYR A 138 4.84 -0.89 -0.26
CA TYR A 138 4.49 -1.31 -1.63
C TYR A 138 5.29 -2.53 -2.09
N THR A 139 6.59 -2.54 -1.83
CA THR A 139 7.49 -3.64 -2.18
C THR A 139 7.18 -4.92 -1.40
N ASP A 140 6.70 -4.78 -0.16
CA ASP A 140 6.36 -5.92 0.69
C ASP A 140 5.09 -6.61 0.20
N VAL A 141 4.08 -5.82 -0.22
CA VAL A 141 2.88 -6.37 -0.89
C VAL A 141 3.29 -7.10 -2.17
N MET A 142 4.15 -6.50 -2.99
CA MET A 142 4.62 -7.14 -4.22
C MET A 142 5.34 -8.44 -3.91
N ALA A 143 6.28 -8.45 -2.97
CA ALA A 143 7.02 -9.63 -2.56
C ALA A 143 6.11 -10.74 -2.02
N ALA A 144 5.19 -10.40 -1.11
CA ALA A 144 4.22 -11.34 -0.55
C ALA A 144 3.35 -11.99 -1.65
N HIS A 145 2.81 -11.19 -2.57
CA HIS A 145 2.02 -11.72 -3.69
C HIS A 145 2.82 -12.63 -4.62
N LEU A 146 4.10 -12.32 -4.88
CA LEU A 146 4.98 -13.15 -5.70
C LEU A 146 5.39 -14.44 -4.98
N SER A 147 5.37 -14.44 -3.66
CA SER A 147 5.60 -15.62 -2.81
C SER A 147 4.31 -16.43 -2.52
N GLY A 148 3.18 -16.09 -3.18
CA GLY A 148 1.93 -16.81 -3.00
C GLY A 148 1.01 -16.30 -1.89
N VAL A 149 1.44 -15.32 -1.08
CA VAL A 149 0.60 -14.67 -0.06
C VAL A 149 -0.24 -13.57 -0.71
N THR A 150 -1.22 -13.99 -1.52
CA THR A 150 -2.03 -13.09 -2.35
C THR A 150 -3.07 -12.29 -1.56
N THR A 151 -3.15 -12.50 -0.25
CA THR A 151 -4.01 -11.75 0.69
C THR A 151 -3.30 -10.55 1.32
N ALA A 152 -2.04 -10.26 0.90
CA ALA A 152 -1.25 -9.17 1.46
C ALA A 152 -1.71 -7.80 0.95
N VAL A 153 -1.78 -6.85 1.88
CA VAL A 153 -2.12 -5.43 1.65
C VAL A 153 -1.24 -4.52 2.51
N ALA A 154 -1.14 -3.24 2.16
CA ALA A 154 -0.43 -2.26 2.98
C ALA A 154 -1.23 -0.98 3.19
N THR A 155 -0.98 -0.27 4.28
CA THR A 155 -1.47 1.08 4.48
C THR A 155 -0.68 2.08 3.62
N CYS A 156 -1.33 3.17 3.21
CA CYS A 156 -0.72 4.16 2.32
C CYS A 156 -0.07 5.31 3.11
N GLY A 157 0.97 5.01 3.90
CA GLY A 157 1.71 6.00 4.69
C GLY A 157 0.90 6.59 5.84
N THR A 158 0.04 5.80 6.43
CA THR A 158 -0.68 6.10 7.68
C THR A 158 -0.70 4.87 8.58
N SER A 159 -0.96 5.04 9.85
CA SER A 159 -1.17 3.91 10.77
C SER A 159 -2.45 3.16 10.40
N PHE A 160 -2.45 1.85 10.64
CA PHE A 160 -3.66 1.06 10.55
C PHE A 160 -4.65 1.54 11.62
N GLY A 161 -5.87 1.88 11.24
CA GLY A 161 -6.86 2.50 12.14
C GLY A 161 -8.30 2.07 11.81
N ALA A 162 -9.26 2.67 12.51
CA ALA A 162 -10.67 2.27 12.53
C ALA A 162 -11.33 2.13 11.14
N ASP A 163 -10.97 2.96 10.18
CA ASP A 163 -11.52 2.85 8.82
C ASP A 163 -10.97 1.62 8.10
N HIS A 164 -9.68 1.31 8.27
CA HIS A 164 -9.08 0.08 7.76
C HIS A 164 -9.72 -1.15 8.42
N VAL A 165 -9.95 -1.12 9.73
CA VAL A 165 -10.69 -2.18 10.46
C VAL A 165 -12.05 -2.44 9.80
N ARG A 166 -12.81 -1.39 9.50
CA ARG A 166 -14.13 -1.55 8.84
C ARG A 166 -14.05 -2.22 7.49
N ILE A 167 -13.04 -1.86 6.68
CA ILE A 167 -12.80 -2.47 5.38
C ILE A 167 -12.46 -3.96 5.53
N VAL A 168 -11.52 -4.27 6.41
CA VAL A 168 -11.04 -5.64 6.67
C VAL A 168 -12.17 -6.52 7.18
N ARG A 169 -12.91 -6.08 8.18
CA ARG A 169 -14.08 -6.81 8.73
C ARG A 169 -15.10 -7.16 7.66
N ARG A 170 -15.41 -6.19 6.77
CA ARG A 170 -16.34 -6.42 5.67
C ARG A 170 -15.84 -7.50 4.71
N LEU A 171 -14.55 -7.53 4.40
CA LEU A 171 -13.96 -8.50 3.47
C LEU A 171 -13.84 -9.89 4.08
N LEU A 172 -13.50 -9.99 5.36
CA LEU A 172 -13.43 -11.25 6.11
C LEU A 172 -14.83 -11.83 6.40
N GLY A 173 -15.91 -11.06 6.16
CA GLY A 173 -17.23 -11.44 6.62
C GLY A 173 -17.36 -11.43 8.15
N ASP A 174 -16.47 -10.67 8.80
CA ASP A 174 -16.44 -10.46 10.25
C ASP A 174 -17.52 -9.45 10.68
N VAL A 175 -18.77 -9.81 10.35
CA VAL A 175 -19.96 -9.07 10.77
C VAL A 175 -20.50 -9.82 11.98
N ALA A 176 -20.33 -9.25 13.16
CA ALA A 176 -21.11 -9.67 14.31
C ALA A 176 -22.59 -9.44 13.95
N ASP A 177 -23.32 -10.50 13.67
CA ASP A 177 -24.78 -10.44 13.56
C ASP A 177 -25.35 -10.40 14.99
N PRO A 178 -25.84 -9.24 15.46
CA PRO A 178 -26.40 -9.12 16.79
C PRO A 178 -27.67 -9.97 16.97
N SER A 179 -28.26 -10.44 15.86
CA SER A 179 -29.46 -11.29 15.85
C SER A 179 -29.14 -12.78 15.86
N ALA A 180 -27.91 -13.17 15.58
CA ALA A 180 -27.44 -14.53 15.77
C ALA A 180 -27.21 -14.75 17.25
N GLY A 181 -28.28 -15.15 17.97
CA GLY A 181 -28.22 -15.58 19.38
C GLY A 181 -27.03 -16.53 19.58
N VAL A 182 -26.53 -16.60 20.81
CA VAL A 182 -25.40 -17.44 21.23
C VAL A 182 -25.48 -18.82 20.56
N ILE A 183 -24.81 -19.00 19.41
CA ILE A 183 -24.69 -20.30 18.76
C ILE A 183 -23.58 -21.03 19.49
N THR A 184 -23.96 -21.69 20.56
CA THR A 184 -23.12 -22.68 21.25
C THR A 184 -22.76 -23.77 20.24
N GLY A 185 -21.51 -23.83 19.82
CA GLY A 185 -20.93 -24.96 19.09
C GLY A 185 -20.55 -24.80 17.64
N ARG A 186 -20.85 -23.69 16.96
CA ARG A 186 -20.14 -23.30 15.72
C ARG A 186 -19.15 -22.21 16.10
N ARG A 187 -17.85 -22.51 15.94
CA ARG A 187 -16.82 -21.48 15.81
C ARG A 187 -17.39 -20.47 14.81
N ALA A 188 -17.64 -19.22 15.25
CA ALA A 188 -17.69 -18.13 14.31
C ALA A 188 -16.53 -18.39 13.35
N ARG A 189 -16.76 -18.36 12.05
CA ARG A 189 -15.65 -18.38 11.08
C ARG A 189 -14.95 -17.02 11.27
N GLY A 190 -14.22 -16.92 12.38
CA GLY A 190 -13.33 -15.82 12.63
C GLY A 190 -12.26 -15.91 11.57
N GLY A 191 -12.14 -14.89 10.72
CA GLY A 191 -11.02 -14.78 9.83
C GLY A 191 -9.72 -14.57 10.61
N GLU A 192 -8.62 -14.47 9.90
CA GLU A 192 -7.30 -14.18 10.45
C GLU A 192 -6.81 -12.82 9.93
N VAL A 193 -6.33 -11.98 10.82
CA VAL A 193 -5.63 -10.73 10.52
C VAL A 193 -4.19 -10.89 10.97
N VAL A 194 -3.26 -10.96 10.04
CA VAL A 194 -1.83 -11.10 10.34
C VAL A 194 -1.15 -9.76 10.04
N PHE A 195 -0.54 -9.17 11.05
CA PHE A 195 0.31 -7.99 10.89
C PHE A 195 1.76 -8.42 10.81
N THR A 196 2.46 -7.97 9.79
CA THR A 196 3.91 -8.15 9.66
C THR A 196 4.58 -6.80 9.72
N PHE A 197 5.60 -6.67 10.54
CA PHE A 197 6.33 -5.43 10.72
C PHE A 197 7.83 -5.70 10.68
N ASP A 198 8.58 -4.68 10.28
CA ASP A 198 10.03 -4.73 10.34
C ASP A 198 10.48 -5.03 11.77
N GLY A 199 11.55 -5.80 11.94
CA GLY A 199 12.07 -6.18 13.26
C GLY A 199 12.67 -5.03 14.06
N ASP A 200 12.62 -3.80 13.54
CA ASP A 200 13.13 -2.61 14.20
C ASP A 200 12.17 -2.02 15.26
N ALA A 201 12.65 -1.02 16.01
CA ALA A 201 11.85 -0.38 17.07
C ALA A 201 10.60 0.34 16.55
N ALA A 202 10.60 0.79 15.28
CA ALA A 202 9.45 1.45 14.67
C ALA A 202 8.39 0.42 14.30
N GLY A 203 8.78 -0.70 13.70
CA GLY A 203 7.90 -1.83 13.37
C GLY A 203 7.30 -2.47 14.63
N GLN A 204 8.08 -2.67 15.71
CA GLN A 204 7.55 -3.14 16.99
C GLN A 204 6.47 -2.20 17.55
N LYS A 205 6.68 -0.89 17.44
CA LYS A 205 5.69 0.10 17.88
C LYS A 205 4.44 0.11 16.98
N ALA A 206 4.62 -0.12 15.67
CA ALA A 206 3.51 -0.27 14.73
C ALA A 206 2.71 -1.55 15.03
N ALA A 207 3.38 -2.66 15.33
CA ALA A 207 2.77 -3.92 15.76
C ALA A 207 1.89 -3.75 17.01
N LEU A 208 2.41 -3.09 18.03
CA LEU A 208 1.66 -2.81 19.27
C LEU A 208 0.44 -1.92 19.03
N ARG A 209 0.53 -0.95 18.12
CA ARG A 209 -0.61 -0.10 17.76
C ARG A 209 -1.67 -0.88 16.99
N ALA A 210 -1.26 -1.70 16.01
CA ALA A 210 -2.16 -2.54 15.25
C ALA A 210 -2.85 -3.58 16.15
N TYR A 211 -2.10 -4.16 17.09
CA TYR A 211 -2.67 -5.04 18.11
C TYR A 211 -3.69 -4.32 19.03
N GLY A 212 -3.54 -3.01 19.24
CA GLY A 212 -4.54 -2.19 19.94
C GLY A 212 -5.90 -2.16 19.24
N GLU A 213 -5.94 -2.44 17.94
CA GLU A 213 -7.18 -2.55 17.14
C GLU A 213 -7.82 -3.98 17.25
N ASP A 214 -7.13 -4.95 17.86
CA ASP A 214 -7.59 -6.34 17.99
C ASP A 214 -9.01 -6.45 18.57
N GLN A 215 -9.31 -5.64 19.60
CA GLN A 215 -10.63 -5.59 20.21
C GLN A 215 -11.79 -5.23 19.25
N HIS A 216 -11.47 -4.74 18.06
CA HIS A 216 -12.44 -4.37 17.02
C HIS A 216 -12.70 -5.49 16.03
N PHE A 217 -11.94 -6.61 16.10
CA PHE A 217 -12.12 -7.77 15.26
C PHE A 217 -12.77 -8.93 16.05
N ALA A 218 -13.69 -9.67 15.42
CA ALA A 218 -14.05 -11.02 15.87
C ALA A 218 -13.09 -12.07 15.26
N ALA A 219 -12.33 -11.68 14.24
CA ALA A 219 -11.23 -12.43 13.64
C ALA A 219 -10.05 -12.57 14.63
N GLN A 220 -9.29 -13.65 14.50
CA GLN A 220 -8.05 -13.81 15.28
C GLN A 220 -6.96 -12.88 14.71
N THR A 221 -6.28 -12.17 15.60
CA THR A 221 -5.20 -11.24 15.23
C THR A 221 -3.86 -11.85 15.61
N PHE A 222 -2.93 -11.83 14.66
CA PHE A 222 -1.57 -12.31 14.82
C PHE A 222 -0.57 -11.19 14.48
N VAL A 223 0.59 -11.25 15.09
CA VAL A 223 1.76 -10.45 14.71
C VAL A 223 2.86 -11.41 14.30
N ALA A 224 3.29 -11.32 13.06
CA ALA A 224 4.43 -12.06 12.53
C ALA A 224 5.66 -11.13 12.52
N VAL A 225 6.75 -11.59 13.11
CA VAL A 225 8.03 -10.89 13.14
C VAL A 225 9.09 -11.87 12.69
N ASP A 226 9.85 -11.49 11.66
CA ASP A 226 11.00 -12.29 11.25
C ASP A 226 12.11 -12.24 12.34
N PRO A 227 12.67 -13.39 12.76
CA PRO A 227 13.71 -13.43 13.80
C PRO A 227 15.01 -12.73 13.39
N HIS A 228 15.27 -12.54 12.10
CA HIS A 228 16.43 -11.84 11.57
C HIS A 228 16.16 -10.35 11.29
N GLY A 229 14.90 -9.92 11.44
CA GLY A 229 14.47 -8.54 11.22
C GLY A 229 14.25 -8.16 9.75
N TYR A 230 14.12 -9.15 8.84
CA TYR A 230 13.83 -8.88 7.43
C TYR A 230 12.40 -8.42 7.24
N ASP A 231 12.21 -7.45 6.34
CA ASP A 231 10.91 -7.20 5.75
C ASP A 231 10.55 -8.32 4.73
N PRO A 232 9.29 -8.46 4.30
CA PRO A 232 8.91 -9.50 3.34
C PRO A 232 9.70 -9.47 2.03
N CYS A 233 10.12 -8.30 1.57
CA CYS A 233 10.92 -8.16 0.36
C CYS A 233 12.36 -8.66 0.57
N ASP A 234 12.99 -8.30 1.68
CA ASP A 234 14.34 -8.74 2.02
C ASP A 234 14.38 -10.25 2.33
N LEU A 235 13.36 -10.78 3.02
CA LEU A 235 13.21 -12.21 3.29
C LEU A 235 13.11 -13.01 1.99
N ARG A 236 12.28 -12.58 1.05
CA ARG A 236 12.15 -13.20 -0.28
C ARG A 236 13.48 -13.21 -1.04
N LEU A 237 14.25 -12.11 -0.96
CA LEU A 237 15.56 -12.03 -1.60
C LEU A 237 16.58 -12.97 -0.98
N ALA A 238 16.57 -13.12 0.34
CA ALA A 238 17.53 -13.95 1.07
C ALA A 238 17.25 -15.44 0.93
N GLU A 239 15.99 -15.86 0.98
CA GLU A 239 15.58 -17.27 1.13
C GLU A 239 14.70 -17.79 -0.03
N GLY A 240 14.29 -16.92 -0.96
CA GLY A 240 13.48 -17.30 -2.12
C GLY A 240 11.97 -17.14 -1.90
N ASN A 241 11.20 -17.53 -2.93
CA ASN A 241 9.74 -17.32 -2.94
C ASN A 241 8.99 -18.11 -1.85
N ASP A 242 9.54 -19.22 -1.39
CA ASP A 242 8.90 -20.09 -0.40
C ASP A 242 9.14 -19.64 1.04
N ALA A 243 9.87 -18.56 1.26
CA ALA A 243 10.24 -18.05 2.58
C ALA A 243 9.13 -17.27 3.28
N ILE A 244 8.14 -16.78 2.53
CA ILE A 244 6.97 -16.07 3.08
C ILE A 244 5.79 -17.05 3.05
N PRO A 245 5.44 -17.69 4.17
CA PRO A 245 4.38 -18.71 4.23
C PRO A 245 2.98 -18.10 4.31
#